data_2dbd41635bc6332e39bb57a4f3e18209
#
_entry.id   2dbd41635bc6332e39bb57a4f3e18209
#
_cell.length_a   1.000
_cell.length_b   1.000
_cell.length_c   1.000
_cell.angle_alpha   90.00
_cell.angle_beta   90.00
_cell.angle_gamma   90.00
#
_symmetry.space_group_name_H-M   'P 1'
#
loop_
_entity.id
_entity.type
_entity.pdbx_description
1 polymer ?
#
loop_
_entity_poly.entity_id
_entity_poly.type
_entity_poly.pdbx_seq_one_letter_code
_entity_poly.pdbx_strand_id
1 'polypeptide(L)'
;MTDEGTELELLADWNGVIMPLKEVTVPALDRGFLFGDGVYEVIRVYGATPFRLEDHLDRLATSLASVQMKHVEIARVKTRLLALIKESGLEDALIYCQITRGVAPRTHHYPDHYQPNILIFIQPFSDVYAETRKTGARAITHRDIRWRRNDIKATSLIANCMAASFARENNCLEVVFIDDRGYMTEGSHTSIFGIKEGSILVAPSSANVLPGITKRQVLEIAENTGIPLIETRVKEEDIYGLDEIFIAGTPEEIISIVEVNDRAIGTGEPGPLVKRIHNEFRKILATVEIKS
;
A
#
# COMPACT_ATOMS: atom_id res chain seq x y z
N MET A 1 38.30 8.28 -8.49
CA MET A 1 37.55 9.39 -9.08
C MET A 1 36.11 8.96 -8.92
N THR A 2 35.46 9.49 -7.88
CA THR A 2 34.07 9.21 -7.53
C THR A 2 33.20 9.95 -8.53
N ASP A 3 32.37 9.21 -9.23
CA ASP A 3 31.33 9.69 -10.12
C ASP A 3 30.39 10.59 -9.28
N GLU A 4 30.44 11.88 -9.49
CA GLU A 4 29.45 12.81 -8.96
C GLU A 4 28.16 12.60 -9.74
N GLY A 5 27.46 11.50 -9.41
CA GLY A 5 26.10 11.28 -9.88
C GLY A 5 25.26 12.44 -9.32
N THR A 6 24.75 13.27 -10.21
CA THR A 6 23.76 14.31 -9.90
C THR A 6 22.64 13.65 -9.10
N GLU A 7 22.60 13.90 -7.78
CA GLU A 7 21.55 13.40 -6.90
C GLU A 7 20.22 13.92 -7.44
N LEU A 8 19.35 13.03 -7.88
CA LEU A 8 18.07 13.41 -8.45
C LEU A 8 17.28 14.22 -7.42
N GLU A 9 17.06 15.50 -7.67
CA GLU A 9 16.33 16.36 -6.76
C GLU A 9 14.85 16.00 -6.78
N LEU A 10 14.36 15.37 -5.70
CA LEU A 10 12.96 14.99 -5.57
C LEU A 10 12.08 16.25 -5.45
N LEU A 11 10.99 16.29 -6.20
CA LEU A 11 10.01 17.36 -6.16
C LEU A 11 8.89 17.03 -5.17
N ALA A 12 8.40 18.06 -4.50
CA ALA A 12 7.23 18.03 -3.63
C ALA A 12 6.29 19.19 -3.95
N ASP A 13 5.01 18.96 -3.70
CA ASP A 13 4.01 20.02 -3.56
C ASP A 13 3.68 20.13 -2.06
N TRP A 14 4.05 21.24 -1.44
CA TRP A 14 3.71 21.59 -0.08
C TRP A 14 2.63 22.67 -0.08
N ASN A 15 1.41 22.30 0.32
CA ASN A 15 0.25 23.21 0.39
C ASN A 15 -0.04 23.98 -0.91
N GLY A 16 0.29 23.40 -2.09
CA GLY A 16 0.03 23.98 -3.40
C GLY A 16 1.23 24.74 -4.00
N VAL A 17 2.40 24.66 -3.37
CA VAL A 17 3.65 25.20 -3.91
C VAL A 17 4.60 24.05 -4.26
N ILE A 18 4.99 23.94 -5.52
CA ILE A 18 5.98 22.96 -5.97
C ILE A 18 7.37 23.49 -5.60
N MET A 19 8.16 22.63 -4.96
CA MET A 19 9.51 22.95 -4.49
C MET A 19 10.34 21.66 -4.34
N PRO A 20 11.67 21.74 -4.19
CA PRO A 20 12.49 20.61 -3.81
C PRO A 20 12.01 19.99 -2.48
N LEU A 21 11.89 18.64 -2.43
CA LEU A 21 11.43 17.95 -1.22
C LEU A 21 12.27 18.29 0.02
N LYS A 22 13.59 18.47 -0.15
CA LYS A 22 14.53 18.83 0.92
C LYS A 22 14.25 20.19 1.57
N GLU A 23 13.50 21.07 0.90
CA GLU A 23 13.14 22.41 1.40
C GLU A 23 11.82 22.42 2.15
N VAL A 24 11.06 21.32 2.09
CA VAL A 24 9.80 21.21 2.83
C VAL A 24 10.06 21.17 4.31
N THR A 25 9.44 22.11 5.05
CA THR A 25 9.51 22.16 6.51
C THR A 25 8.13 21.94 7.13
N VAL A 26 8.04 20.97 8.05
CA VAL A 26 6.83 20.69 8.79
C VAL A 26 6.84 21.41 10.12
N PRO A 27 5.83 22.23 10.43
CA PRO A 27 5.76 22.89 11.74
C PRO A 27 5.74 21.88 12.89
N ALA A 28 6.49 22.12 13.95
CA ALA A 28 6.59 21.21 15.11
C ALA A 28 5.23 20.95 15.81
N LEU A 29 4.28 21.86 15.68
CA LEU A 29 2.92 21.71 16.22
C LEU A 29 1.93 21.15 15.20
N ASP A 30 2.39 20.65 14.05
CA ASP A 30 1.52 19.90 13.15
C ASP A 30 1.02 18.64 13.85
N ARG A 31 -0.28 18.41 13.82
CA ARG A 31 -0.90 17.26 14.51
C ARG A 31 -0.50 15.92 13.92
N GLY A 32 -0.18 15.88 12.62
CA GLY A 32 0.39 14.69 11.98
C GLY A 32 1.72 14.32 12.61
N PHE A 33 2.58 15.30 12.87
CA PHE A 33 3.88 15.09 13.55
C PHE A 33 3.72 14.73 15.04
N LEU A 34 2.76 15.34 15.76
CA LEU A 34 2.58 15.13 17.20
C LEU A 34 1.81 13.85 17.54
N PHE A 35 0.83 13.45 16.71
CA PHE A 35 -0.15 12.42 17.05
C PHE A 35 -0.34 11.37 15.94
N GLY A 36 0.26 11.55 14.77
CA GLY A 36 -0.13 10.77 13.60
C GLY A 36 -1.56 11.08 13.13
N ASP A 37 -2.09 12.30 13.43
CA ASP A 37 -3.43 12.75 13.02
C ASP A 37 -3.40 13.15 11.54
N GLY A 38 -3.36 12.14 10.68
CA GLY A 38 -3.25 12.27 9.25
C GLY A 38 -3.59 10.98 8.51
N VAL A 39 -3.82 11.11 7.23
CA VAL A 39 -4.08 10.03 6.29
C VAL A 39 -3.16 10.15 5.08
N TYR A 40 -2.94 9.06 4.35
CA TYR A 40 -2.01 9.08 3.22
C TYR A 40 -2.42 8.14 2.09
N GLU A 41 -1.87 8.36 0.92
CA GLU A 41 -1.91 7.46 -0.22
C GLU A 41 -0.53 7.27 -0.83
N VAL A 42 -0.33 6.11 -1.45
CA VAL A 42 0.82 5.81 -2.31
C VAL A 42 0.28 5.30 -3.63
N ILE A 43 0.66 5.94 -4.71
CA ILE A 43 0.15 5.66 -6.05
C ILE A 43 1.33 5.34 -6.97
N ARG A 44 1.24 4.23 -7.67
CA ARG A 44 2.24 3.87 -8.68
C ARG A 44 1.94 4.60 -9.98
N VAL A 45 2.97 5.16 -10.61
CA VAL A 45 2.93 5.79 -11.93
C VAL A 45 3.63 4.84 -12.90
N TYR A 46 2.98 4.49 -14.00
CA TYR A 46 3.50 3.70 -15.10
C TYR A 46 3.37 4.51 -16.39
N GLY A 47 4.46 4.73 -17.14
CA GLY A 47 4.46 5.54 -18.35
C GLY A 47 3.82 6.92 -18.11
N ALA A 48 4.24 7.64 -17.07
CA ALA A 48 3.67 8.93 -16.62
C ALA A 48 2.17 8.90 -16.26
N THR A 49 1.52 7.73 -16.23
CA THR A 49 0.10 7.58 -15.90
C THR A 49 -0.07 6.98 -14.50
N PRO A 50 -0.76 7.66 -13.55
CA PRO A 50 -1.03 7.12 -12.22
C PRO A 50 -2.05 5.99 -12.30
N PHE A 51 -1.65 4.81 -11.84
CA PHE A 51 -2.51 3.62 -11.88
C PHE A 51 -3.65 3.72 -10.88
N ARG A 52 -4.89 3.55 -11.37
CA ARG A 52 -6.13 3.58 -10.57
C ARG A 52 -6.27 4.82 -9.68
N LEU A 53 -5.92 5.99 -10.21
CA LEU A 53 -5.93 7.25 -9.46
C LEU A 53 -7.27 7.51 -8.76
N GLU A 54 -8.39 7.29 -9.44
CA GLU A 54 -9.73 7.55 -8.85
C GLU A 54 -9.99 6.67 -7.63
N ASP A 55 -9.64 5.38 -7.69
CA ASP A 55 -9.80 4.47 -6.56
C ASP A 55 -8.95 4.90 -5.34
N HIS A 56 -7.73 5.39 -5.58
CA HIS A 56 -6.89 5.96 -4.51
C HIS A 56 -7.50 7.23 -3.92
N LEU A 57 -8.05 8.10 -4.74
CA LEU A 57 -8.71 9.33 -4.29
C LEU A 57 -10.00 9.05 -3.52
N ASP A 58 -10.80 8.07 -3.94
CA ASP A 58 -11.99 7.62 -3.22
C ASP A 58 -11.64 7.04 -1.85
N ARG A 59 -10.56 6.25 -1.75
CA ARG A 59 -10.07 5.73 -0.48
C ARG A 59 -9.51 6.85 0.41
N LEU A 60 -8.80 7.82 -0.16
CA LEU A 60 -8.35 9.01 0.56
C LEU A 60 -9.54 9.79 1.15
N ALA A 61 -10.59 10.02 0.34
CA ALA A 61 -11.81 10.68 0.79
C ALA A 61 -12.49 9.91 1.93
N THR A 62 -12.58 8.58 1.82
CA THR A 62 -13.14 7.71 2.86
C THR A 62 -12.32 7.77 4.15
N SER A 63 -10.99 7.76 4.04
CA SER A 63 -10.09 7.88 5.20
C SER A 63 -10.23 9.25 5.88
N LEU A 64 -10.28 10.34 5.11
CA LEU A 64 -10.50 11.71 5.62
C LEU A 64 -11.85 11.82 6.36
N ALA A 65 -12.92 11.27 5.78
CA ALA A 65 -14.25 11.28 6.40
C ALA A 65 -14.24 10.48 7.72
N SER A 66 -13.55 9.33 7.75
CA SER A 66 -13.47 8.46 8.93
C SER A 66 -12.75 9.13 10.12
N VAL A 67 -11.75 9.97 9.86
CA VAL A 67 -11.07 10.77 10.90
C VAL A 67 -11.70 12.16 11.07
N GLN A 68 -12.87 12.39 10.49
CA GLN A 68 -13.60 13.66 10.56
C GLN A 68 -12.77 14.87 10.09
N MET A 69 -11.89 14.65 9.13
CA MET A 69 -11.08 15.72 8.54
C MET A 69 -11.85 16.34 7.37
N LYS A 70 -12.46 17.47 7.63
CA LYS A 70 -13.24 18.26 6.66
C LYS A 70 -12.32 19.25 5.94
N HIS A 71 -12.84 19.97 4.97
CA HIS A 71 -12.14 21.06 4.26
C HIS A 71 -11.01 20.62 3.33
N VAL A 72 -11.00 19.35 2.91
CA VAL A 72 -10.10 18.86 1.86
C VAL A 72 -10.88 18.60 0.59
N GLU A 73 -10.59 19.38 -0.46
CA GLU A 73 -11.20 19.20 -1.78
C GLU A 73 -10.42 18.17 -2.59
N ILE A 74 -10.95 16.96 -2.74
CA ILE A 74 -10.29 15.84 -3.44
C ILE A 74 -9.96 16.20 -4.90
N ALA A 75 -10.85 16.94 -5.60
CA ALA A 75 -10.59 17.40 -6.96
C ALA A 75 -9.32 18.28 -7.04
N ARG A 76 -9.08 19.12 -6.03
CA ARG A 76 -7.88 19.95 -5.95
C ARG A 76 -6.64 19.11 -5.66
N VAL A 77 -6.76 18.09 -4.79
CA VAL A 77 -5.66 17.11 -4.55
C VAL A 77 -5.30 16.40 -5.85
N LYS A 78 -6.30 15.91 -6.61
CA LYS A 78 -6.10 15.30 -7.94
C LYS A 78 -5.33 16.21 -8.89
N THR A 79 -5.74 17.46 -9.01
CA THR A 79 -5.09 18.44 -9.89
C THR A 79 -3.61 18.62 -9.53
N ARG A 80 -3.30 18.69 -8.23
CA ARG A 80 -1.93 18.87 -7.72
C ARG A 80 -1.08 17.62 -7.95
N LEU A 81 -1.63 16.41 -7.73
CA LEU A 81 -0.96 15.14 -8.04
C LEU A 81 -0.56 15.08 -9.52
N LEU A 82 -1.49 15.36 -10.42
CA LEU A 82 -1.24 15.33 -11.86
C LEU A 82 -0.24 16.41 -12.30
N ALA A 83 -0.31 17.61 -11.70
CA ALA A 83 0.66 18.68 -11.98
C ALA A 83 2.07 18.27 -11.55
N LEU A 84 2.24 17.64 -10.39
CA LEU A 84 3.54 17.19 -9.88
C LEU A 84 4.12 16.05 -10.72
N ILE A 85 3.29 15.09 -11.20
CA ILE A 85 3.74 14.04 -12.13
C ILE A 85 4.29 14.69 -13.39
N LYS A 86 3.55 15.63 -13.97
CA LYS A 86 3.97 16.34 -15.20
C LYS A 86 5.26 17.12 -14.98
N GLU A 87 5.37 17.87 -13.89
CA GLU A 87 6.53 18.72 -13.58
C GLU A 87 7.79 17.88 -13.32
N SER A 88 7.64 16.70 -12.72
CA SER A 88 8.76 15.80 -12.42
C SER A 88 9.39 15.17 -13.66
N GLY A 89 8.62 15.02 -14.76
CA GLY A 89 9.06 14.32 -15.97
C GLY A 89 9.32 12.82 -15.77
N LEU A 90 8.95 12.25 -14.63
CA LEU A 90 9.17 10.82 -14.32
C LEU A 90 8.09 9.97 -14.99
N GLU A 91 8.51 8.98 -15.78
CA GLU A 91 7.60 8.00 -16.40
C GLU A 91 7.25 6.87 -15.41
N ASP A 92 8.26 6.37 -14.69
CA ASP A 92 8.11 5.34 -13.67
C ASP A 92 8.37 5.91 -12.28
N ALA A 93 7.34 6.00 -11.44
CA ALA A 93 7.45 6.66 -10.16
C ALA A 93 6.50 6.10 -9.09
N LEU A 94 6.80 6.43 -7.84
CA LEU A 94 5.84 6.39 -6.73
C LEU A 94 5.52 7.83 -6.33
N ILE A 95 4.23 8.15 -6.23
CA ILE A 95 3.77 9.40 -5.67
C ILE A 95 3.15 9.14 -4.32
N TYR A 96 3.60 9.90 -3.33
CA TYR A 96 3.10 9.89 -1.97
C TYR A 96 2.27 11.13 -1.72
N CYS A 97 1.10 10.97 -1.12
CA CYS A 97 0.23 12.08 -0.72
C CYS A 97 -0.14 11.90 0.75
N GLN A 98 0.19 12.85 1.59
CA GLN A 98 -0.17 12.87 3.01
C GLN A 98 -0.95 14.12 3.33
N ILE A 99 -2.02 13.96 4.11
CA ILE A 99 -2.85 15.05 4.58
C ILE A 99 -2.94 14.95 6.09
N THR A 100 -2.47 15.97 6.79
CA THR A 100 -2.59 16.09 8.24
C THR A 100 -3.67 17.09 8.62
N ARG A 101 -4.15 17.05 9.86
CA ARG A 101 -5.07 18.08 10.35
C ARG A 101 -4.42 19.47 10.47
N GLY A 102 -3.10 19.56 10.32
CA GLY A 102 -2.34 20.81 10.39
C GLY A 102 -1.97 21.24 11.80
N VAL A 103 -1.64 22.51 11.92
CA VAL A 103 -1.11 23.10 13.16
C VAL A 103 -2.22 23.45 14.14
N ALA A 104 -2.09 23.00 15.38
CA ALA A 104 -2.97 23.38 16.48
C ALA A 104 -2.26 23.22 17.83
N PRO A 105 -2.77 23.83 18.92
CA PRO A 105 -2.29 23.56 20.28
C PRO A 105 -2.32 22.05 20.58
N ARG A 106 -1.35 21.56 21.34
CA ARG A 106 -1.24 20.12 21.68
C ARG A 106 -2.31 19.69 22.67
N THR A 107 -3.51 19.47 22.15
CA THR A 107 -4.66 18.89 22.87
C THR A 107 -5.13 17.61 22.17
N HIS A 108 -5.69 16.63 22.89
CA HIS A 108 -6.10 15.36 22.30
C HIS A 108 -7.39 15.48 21.47
N HIS A 109 -8.34 16.34 21.89
CA HIS A 109 -9.54 16.60 21.09
C HIS A 109 -9.19 17.32 19.80
N TYR A 110 -10.02 17.15 18.78
CA TYR A 110 -9.86 17.89 17.53
C TYR A 110 -10.10 19.38 17.76
N PRO A 111 -9.30 20.26 17.14
CA PRO A 111 -9.54 21.69 17.18
C PRO A 111 -10.81 22.06 16.41
N ASP A 112 -11.56 23.04 16.89
CA ASP A 112 -12.77 23.55 16.23
C ASP A 112 -12.44 24.18 14.87
N HIS A 113 -11.28 24.83 14.77
CA HIS A 113 -10.75 25.44 13.56
C HIS A 113 -9.36 24.90 13.26
N TYR A 114 -9.13 24.48 12.02
CA TYR A 114 -7.85 23.98 11.55
C TYR A 114 -7.71 24.16 10.04
N GLN A 115 -6.49 24.24 9.58
CA GLN A 115 -6.10 24.23 8.19
C GLN A 115 -5.30 22.95 7.92
N PRO A 116 -5.81 22.00 7.10
CA PRO A 116 -5.05 20.81 6.76
C PRO A 116 -3.74 21.16 6.06
N ASN A 117 -2.67 20.46 6.39
CA ASN A 117 -1.45 20.47 5.61
C ASN A 117 -1.44 19.30 4.64
N ILE A 118 -1.06 19.57 3.40
CA ILE A 118 -1.02 18.58 2.32
C ILE A 118 0.41 18.55 1.77
N LEU A 119 1.05 17.40 1.93
CA LEU A 119 2.33 17.07 1.31
C LEU A 119 2.10 16.06 0.19
N ILE A 120 2.56 16.38 -1.01
CA ILE A 120 2.65 15.41 -2.10
C ILE A 120 4.11 15.41 -2.55
N PHE A 121 4.73 14.24 -2.69
CA PHE A 121 6.04 14.16 -3.33
C PHE A 121 6.10 12.97 -4.28
N ILE A 122 7.01 13.03 -5.23
CA ILE A 122 7.22 12.02 -6.24
C ILE A 122 8.67 11.57 -6.24
N GLN A 123 8.89 10.28 -6.39
CA GLN A 123 10.20 9.68 -6.48
C GLN A 123 10.25 8.64 -7.60
N PRO A 124 11.39 8.47 -8.30
CA PRO A 124 11.53 7.43 -9.30
C PRO A 124 11.31 6.05 -8.65
N PHE A 125 10.74 5.14 -9.40
CA PHE A 125 10.56 3.76 -8.97
C PHE A 125 11.57 2.86 -9.66
N SER A 126 12.38 2.17 -8.85
CA SER A 126 13.19 1.04 -9.30
C SER A 126 12.51 -0.24 -8.86
N ASP A 127 12.24 -1.13 -9.80
CA ASP A 127 11.55 -2.40 -9.53
C ASP A 127 12.46 -3.41 -8.83
N VAL A 128 12.59 -3.24 -7.52
CA VAL A 128 13.37 -4.14 -6.66
C VAL A 128 12.72 -5.51 -6.46
N TYR A 129 11.47 -5.67 -6.87
CA TYR A 129 10.69 -6.89 -6.69
C TYR A 129 10.69 -7.82 -7.91
N ALA A 130 11.27 -7.41 -9.03
CA ALA A 130 11.23 -8.15 -10.28
C ALA A 130 11.72 -9.60 -10.16
N GLU A 131 12.81 -9.83 -9.42
CA GLU A 131 13.33 -11.18 -9.19
C GLU A 131 12.47 -11.95 -8.18
N THR A 132 12.04 -11.29 -7.10
CA THR A 132 11.19 -11.91 -6.08
C THR A 132 9.84 -12.37 -6.66
N ARG A 133 9.28 -11.67 -7.65
CA ARG A 133 8.07 -12.14 -8.35
C ARG A 133 8.26 -13.44 -9.10
N LYS A 134 9.49 -13.74 -9.55
CA LYS A 134 9.82 -15.00 -10.25
C LYS A 134 10.08 -16.14 -9.28
N THR A 135 10.79 -15.87 -8.18
CA THR A 135 11.26 -16.89 -7.24
C THR A 135 10.33 -17.12 -6.07
N GLY A 136 9.43 -16.17 -5.79
CA GLY A 136 8.63 -16.12 -4.59
C GLY A 136 9.38 -15.53 -3.39
N ALA A 137 8.67 -15.27 -2.32
CA ALA A 137 9.16 -14.67 -1.10
C ALA A 137 8.83 -15.52 0.12
N ARG A 138 9.59 -15.28 1.21
CA ARG A 138 9.33 -15.82 2.53
C ARG A 138 8.51 -14.84 3.35
N ALA A 139 7.63 -15.37 4.22
CA ALA A 139 6.90 -14.60 5.21
C ALA A 139 7.01 -15.26 6.59
N ILE A 140 6.67 -14.49 7.62
CA ILE A 140 6.62 -14.95 9.00
C ILE A 140 5.33 -14.49 9.66
N THR A 141 4.68 -15.36 10.44
CA THR A 141 3.48 -14.95 11.20
C THR A 141 3.85 -13.98 12.31
N HIS A 142 2.99 -13.02 12.54
CA HIS A 142 3.15 -12.05 13.61
C HIS A 142 1.78 -11.69 14.19
N ARG A 143 1.69 -11.57 15.53
CA ARG A 143 0.46 -11.12 16.17
C ARG A 143 0.12 -9.71 15.68
N ASP A 144 -1.16 -9.50 15.30
CA ASP A 144 -1.66 -8.19 14.90
C ASP A 144 -1.85 -7.28 16.13
N ILE A 145 -0.86 -6.41 16.35
CA ILE A 145 -0.86 -5.41 17.44
C ILE A 145 -1.29 -4.02 16.97
N ARG A 146 -1.72 -3.90 15.71
CA ARG A 146 -2.20 -2.63 15.16
C ARG A 146 -3.52 -2.24 15.85
N TRP A 147 -3.91 -0.98 15.66
CA TRP A 147 -5.24 -0.54 16.09
C TRP A 147 -6.35 -1.25 15.30
N ARG A 148 -7.62 -1.15 15.76
CA ARG A 148 -8.74 -1.87 15.16
C ARG A 148 -9.49 -1.07 14.08
N ARG A 149 -8.84 -0.14 13.42
CA ARG A 149 -9.36 0.69 12.33
C ARG A 149 -8.36 0.75 11.18
N ASN A 150 -7.87 -0.43 10.76
CA ASN A 150 -6.96 -0.56 9.63
C ASN A 150 -7.63 -0.23 8.28
N ASP A 151 -8.97 -0.15 8.26
CA ASP A 151 -9.76 0.39 7.15
C ASP A 151 -9.41 1.85 6.82
N ILE A 152 -8.87 2.60 7.78
CA ILE A 152 -8.40 3.97 7.61
C ILE A 152 -6.92 3.94 7.26
N LYS A 153 -6.56 4.48 6.08
CA LYS A 153 -5.15 4.58 5.69
C LYS A 153 -4.46 5.75 6.41
N ALA A 154 -4.23 5.57 7.72
CA ALA A 154 -3.70 6.59 8.62
C ALA A 154 -2.17 6.56 8.70
N THR A 155 -1.56 7.70 9.06
CA THR A 155 -0.11 7.86 9.24
C THR A 155 0.43 7.23 10.54
N SER A 156 -0.43 6.72 11.41
CA SER A 156 -0.08 6.05 12.68
C SER A 156 0.43 4.62 12.43
N LEU A 157 1.61 4.46 11.84
CA LEU A 157 2.14 3.21 11.30
C LEU A 157 3.22 2.54 12.18
N ILE A 158 3.37 2.93 13.45
CA ILE A 158 4.45 2.38 14.30
C ILE A 158 4.39 0.84 14.40
N ALA A 159 3.19 0.26 14.57
CA ALA A 159 3.01 -1.19 14.64
C ALA A 159 3.35 -1.89 13.30
N ASN A 160 3.01 -1.26 12.16
CA ASN A 160 3.37 -1.75 10.83
C ASN A 160 4.90 -1.71 10.63
N CYS A 161 5.57 -0.62 11.04
CA CYS A 161 7.03 -0.50 10.97
C CYS A 161 7.73 -1.54 11.84
N MET A 162 7.23 -1.80 13.05
CA MET A 162 7.76 -2.86 13.92
C MET A 162 7.63 -4.23 13.27
N ALA A 163 6.48 -4.54 12.67
CA ALA A 163 6.24 -5.81 12.00
C ALA A 163 7.11 -5.97 10.74
N ALA A 164 7.24 -4.93 9.92
CA ALA A 164 8.12 -4.95 8.75
C ALA A 164 9.61 -5.13 9.15
N SER A 165 10.05 -4.50 10.25
CA SER A 165 11.40 -4.69 10.81
C SER A 165 11.60 -6.12 11.29
N PHE A 166 10.61 -6.70 11.98
CA PHE A 166 10.63 -8.09 12.40
C PHE A 166 10.73 -9.07 11.22
N ALA A 167 9.96 -8.85 10.15
CA ALA A 167 10.08 -9.65 8.93
C ALA A 167 11.51 -9.59 8.36
N ARG A 168 12.07 -8.39 8.22
CA ARG A 168 13.42 -8.18 7.71
C ARG A 168 14.50 -8.87 8.57
N GLU A 169 14.40 -8.78 9.89
CA GLU A 169 15.32 -9.42 10.83
C GLU A 169 15.29 -10.95 10.72
N ASN A 170 14.17 -11.52 10.26
CA ASN A 170 14.00 -12.95 10.00
C ASN A 170 14.19 -13.33 8.51
N ASN A 171 14.80 -12.45 7.70
CA ASN A 171 15.02 -12.66 6.26
C ASN A 171 13.72 -12.96 5.49
N CYS A 172 12.60 -12.40 5.93
CA CYS A 172 11.31 -12.49 5.28
C CYS A 172 10.97 -11.14 4.58
N LEU A 173 10.24 -11.23 3.47
CA LEU A 173 9.75 -10.04 2.76
C LEU A 173 8.62 -9.37 3.54
N GLU A 174 7.75 -10.18 4.16
CA GLU A 174 6.53 -9.67 4.76
C GLU A 174 6.17 -10.48 6.03
N VAL A 175 5.35 -9.89 6.89
CA VAL A 175 4.64 -10.62 7.93
C VAL A 175 3.28 -11.10 7.43
N VAL A 176 2.77 -12.15 8.03
CA VAL A 176 1.37 -12.54 7.99
C VAL A 176 0.76 -12.17 9.34
N PHE A 177 -0.03 -11.12 9.39
CA PHE A 177 -0.70 -10.75 10.63
C PHE A 177 -1.76 -11.75 11.03
N ILE A 178 -1.71 -12.18 12.29
CA ILE A 178 -2.67 -13.09 12.93
C ILE A 178 -3.45 -12.29 13.99
N ASP A 179 -4.77 -12.21 13.84
CA ASP A 179 -5.62 -11.49 14.77
C ASP A 179 -5.79 -12.24 16.12
N ASP A 180 -6.42 -11.59 17.11
CA ASP A 180 -6.65 -12.14 18.45
C ASP A 180 -7.48 -13.45 18.47
N ARG A 181 -8.11 -13.82 17.33
CA ARG A 181 -8.89 -15.05 17.16
C ARG A 181 -8.13 -16.12 16.41
N GLY A 182 -6.85 -15.87 16.06
CA GLY A 182 -5.99 -16.80 15.33
C GLY A 182 -6.22 -16.81 13.81
N TYR A 183 -6.78 -15.75 13.21
CA TYR A 183 -7.01 -15.67 11.76
C TYR A 183 -6.02 -14.76 11.07
N MET A 184 -5.58 -15.19 9.90
CA MET A 184 -4.82 -14.38 8.96
C MET A 184 -5.63 -13.17 8.50
N THR A 185 -5.02 -11.97 8.50
CA THR A 185 -5.67 -10.72 8.09
C THR A 185 -5.02 -10.09 6.86
N GLU A 186 -3.85 -9.52 7.01
CA GLU A 186 -3.06 -8.88 5.94
C GLU A 186 -1.57 -8.85 6.28
N GLY A 187 -0.72 -8.32 5.42
CA GLY A 187 0.69 -8.05 5.71
C GLY A 187 0.91 -6.72 6.41
N SER A 188 2.17 -6.35 6.68
CA SER A 188 2.50 -5.06 7.30
C SER A 188 2.08 -3.86 6.45
N HIS A 189 2.11 -4.00 5.13
CA HIS A 189 1.72 -2.97 4.17
C HIS A 189 1.08 -3.54 2.88
N THR A 190 0.80 -4.86 2.86
CA THR A 190 0.23 -5.58 1.72
C THR A 190 -1.07 -6.28 2.09
N SER A 191 -1.93 -6.51 1.11
CA SER A 191 -3.05 -7.45 1.25
C SER A 191 -2.54 -8.87 1.05
N ILE A 192 -3.12 -9.85 1.75
CA ILE A 192 -2.75 -11.26 1.65
C ILE A 192 -3.93 -12.11 1.20
N PHE A 193 -3.64 -13.16 0.43
CA PHE A 193 -4.60 -14.09 -0.13
C PHE A 193 -4.08 -15.52 0.00
N GLY A 194 -4.99 -16.45 0.24
CA GLY A 194 -4.73 -17.87 0.08
C GLY A 194 -5.33 -18.40 -1.22
N ILE A 195 -4.82 -19.53 -1.68
CA ILE A 195 -5.43 -20.31 -2.76
C ILE A 195 -5.65 -21.72 -2.23
N LYS A 196 -6.86 -22.24 -2.44
CA LYS A 196 -7.21 -23.60 -2.10
C LYS A 196 -8.15 -24.16 -3.17
N GLU A 197 -7.80 -25.35 -3.71
CA GLU A 197 -8.61 -26.05 -4.71
C GLU A 197 -9.02 -25.16 -5.89
N GLY A 198 -8.07 -24.34 -6.38
CA GLY A 198 -8.28 -23.43 -7.51
C GLY A 198 -9.12 -22.19 -7.21
N SER A 199 -9.50 -21.96 -5.94
CA SER A 199 -10.27 -20.79 -5.49
C SER A 199 -9.37 -19.81 -4.72
N ILE A 200 -9.54 -18.51 -4.93
CA ILE A 200 -8.89 -17.47 -4.14
C ILE A 200 -9.66 -17.29 -2.84
N LEU A 201 -8.97 -17.43 -1.71
CA LEU A 201 -9.50 -17.14 -0.38
C LEU A 201 -9.07 -15.74 0.03
N VAL A 202 -10.02 -14.91 0.40
CA VAL A 202 -9.77 -13.52 0.80
C VAL A 202 -10.48 -13.20 2.11
N ALA A 203 -9.78 -12.52 3.01
CA ALA A 203 -10.39 -12.06 4.26
C ALA A 203 -11.56 -11.10 3.96
N PRO A 204 -12.74 -11.30 4.61
CA PRO A 204 -13.87 -10.41 4.47
C PRO A 204 -13.51 -8.96 4.78
N SER A 205 -14.16 -8.04 4.09
CA SER A 205 -14.01 -6.61 4.37
C SER A 205 -14.40 -6.30 5.81
N SER A 206 -13.54 -5.65 6.55
CA SER A 206 -13.76 -5.32 7.96
C SER A 206 -12.91 -4.10 8.35
N ALA A 207 -13.19 -3.53 9.52
CA ALA A 207 -12.38 -2.44 10.07
C ALA A 207 -10.91 -2.85 10.35
N ASN A 208 -10.61 -4.14 10.42
CA ASN A 208 -9.26 -4.65 10.70
C ASN A 208 -8.40 -4.87 9.44
N VAL A 209 -8.94 -4.64 8.24
CA VAL A 209 -8.25 -4.88 6.96
C VAL A 209 -8.40 -3.66 6.07
N LEU A 210 -7.28 -3.21 5.50
CA LEU A 210 -7.31 -2.09 4.56
C LEU A 210 -8.02 -2.50 3.25
N PRO A 211 -8.93 -1.66 2.69
CA PRO A 211 -9.46 -1.87 1.35
C PRO A 211 -8.39 -1.56 0.30
N GLY A 212 -7.49 -2.54 0.06
CA GLY A 212 -6.34 -2.40 -0.83
C GLY A 212 -6.74 -2.16 -2.29
N ILE A 213 -6.08 -1.21 -2.98
CA ILE A 213 -6.37 -0.94 -4.39
C ILE A 213 -5.89 -2.10 -5.27
N THR A 214 -4.69 -2.63 -5.00
CA THR A 214 -4.20 -3.84 -5.69
C THR A 214 -5.05 -5.07 -5.34
N LYS A 215 -5.56 -5.18 -4.09
CA LYS A 215 -6.55 -6.20 -3.72
C LYS A 215 -7.78 -6.11 -4.63
N ARG A 216 -8.35 -4.91 -4.81
CA ARG A 216 -9.49 -4.68 -5.69
C ARG A 216 -9.20 -5.13 -7.11
N GLN A 217 -8.01 -4.81 -7.65
CA GLN A 217 -7.59 -5.26 -8.97
C GLN A 217 -7.51 -6.78 -9.08
N VAL A 218 -7.02 -7.47 -8.06
CA VAL A 218 -7.00 -8.96 -8.00
C VAL A 218 -8.42 -9.53 -8.04
N LEU A 219 -9.36 -8.94 -7.30
CA LEU A 219 -10.76 -9.40 -7.32
C LEU A 219 -11.40 -9.22 -8.70
N GLU A 220 -11.17 -8.09 -9.37
CA GLU A 220 -11.63 -7.83 -10.74
C GLU A 220 -11.01 -8.80 -11.76
N ILE A 221 -9.71 -9.13 -11.60
CA ILE A 221 -9.06 -10.15 -12.44
C ILE A 221 -9.73 -11.52 -12.23
N ALA A 222 -9.99 -11.90 -10.98
CA ALA A 222 -10.64 -13.18 -10.69
C ALA A 222 -12.02 -13.26 -11.32
N GLU A 223 -12.85 -12.22 -11.18
CA GLU A 223 -14.17 -12.15 -11.82
C GLU A 223 -14.09 -12.26 -13.34
N ASN A 224 -13.22 -11.45 -13.98
CA ASN A 224 -13.08 -11.39 -15.43
C ASN A 224 -12.51 -12.69 -16.04
N THR A 225 -11.75 -13.46 -15.26
CA THR A 225 -11.10 -14.70 -15.72
C THR A 225 -11.79 -15.97 -15.23
N GLY A 226 -12.90 -15.84 -14.50
CA GLY A 226 -13.67 -16.95 -13.95
C GLY A 226 -12.94 -17.74 -12.86
N ILE A 227 -11.99 -17.11 -12.14
CA ILE A 227 -11.35 -17.73 -10.98
C ILE A 227 -12.31 -17.59 -9.80
N PRO A 228 -12.70 -18.69 -9.12
CA PRO A 228 -13.61 -18.61 -7.98
C PRO A 228 -13.01 -17.78 -6.82
N LEU A 229 -13.85 -16.93 -6.21
CA LEU A 229 -13.54 -16.13 -5.04
C LEU A 229 -14.38 -16.61 -3.85
N ILE A 230 -13.72 -16.83 -2.72
CA ILE A 230 -14.37 -17.23 -1.48
C ILE A 230 -13.96 -16.23 -0.38
N GLU A 231 -14.92 -15.42 0.07
CA GLU A 231 -14.72 -14.61 1.26
C GLU A 231 -14.73 -15.51 2.50
N THR A 232 -13.57 -15.74 3.07
CA THR A 232 -13.41 -16.57 4.26
C THR A 232 -12.18 -16.14 5.05
N ARG A 233 -12.16 -16.55 6.31
CA ARG A 233 -10.99 -16.35 7.19
C ARG A 233 -10.18 -17.62 7.22
N VAL A 234 -8.89 -17.53 7.01
CA VAL A 234 -7.93 -18.63 7.14
C VAL A 234 -7.33 -18.57 8.53
N LYS A 235 -7.39 -19.67 9.28
CA LYS A 235 -6.73 -19.80 10.57
C LYS A 235 -5.21 -19.95 10.38
N GLU A 236 -4.43 -19.54 11.37
CA GLU A 236 -2.98 -19.71 11.35
C GLU A 236 -2.58 -21.18 11.15
N GLU A 237 -3.26 -22.11 11.81
CA GLU A 237 -3.01 -23.55 11.68
C GLU A 237 -3.30 -24.09 10.27
N ASP A 238 -4.24 -23.48 9.53
CA ASP A 238 -4.66 -23.88 8.20
C ASP A 238 -3.78 -23.31 7.06
N ILE A 239 -2.90 -22.35 7.36
CA ILE A 239 -2.02 -21.70 6.38
C ILE A 239 -1.22 -22.73 5.57
N TYR A 240 -0.72 -23.76 6.23
CA TYR A 240 0.13 -24.79 5.61
C TYR A 240 -0.67 -25.81 4.79
N GLY A 241 -1.98 -25.77 4.86
CA GLY A 241 -2.87 -26.56 4.01
C GLY A 241 -3.29 -25.85 2.73
N LEU A 242 -2.88 -24.59 2.53
CA LEU A 242 -3.13 -23.85 1.30
C LEU A 242 -2.26 -24.36 0.15
N ASP A 243 -2.78 -24.28 -1.07
CA ASP A 243 -2.04 -24.68 -2.27
C ASP A 243 -1.05 -23.59 -2.68
N GLU A 244 -1.44 -22.30 -2.57
CA GLU A 244 -0.61 -21.13 -2.80
C GLU A 244 -1.00 -20.01 -1.82
N ILE A 245 -0.04 -19.10 -1.55
CA ILE A 245 -0.27 -17.82 -0.86
C ILE A 245 0.36 -16.72 -1.70
N PHE A 246 -0.25 -15.55 -1.70
CA PHE A 246 0.35 -14.37 -2.33
C PHE A 246 -0.03 -13.08 -1.60
N ILE A 247 0.80 -12.08 -1.81
CA ILE A 247 0.56 -10.71 -1.36
C ILE A 247 0.29 -9.81 -2.55
N ALA A 248 -0.44 -8.73 -2.30
CA ALA A 248 -0.71 -7.68 -3.28
C ALA A 248 -0.52 -6.30 -2.65
N GLY A 249 0.28 -5.47 -3.29
CA GLY A 249 0.61 -4.11 -2.86
C GLY A 249 0.92 -3.21 -4.03
N THR A 250 0.94 -1.90 -3.79
CA THR A 250 1.16 -0.90 -4.85
C THR A 250 2.55 -1.02 -5.47
N PRO A 251 3.66 -1.10 -4.72
CA PRO A 251 4.98 -1.32 -5.30
C PRO A 251 5.29 -2.79 -5.58
N GLU A 252 4.73 -3.74 -4.81
CA GLU A 252 4.98 -5.18 -4.93
C GLU A 252 4.28 -5.77 -6.16
N GLU A 253 3.17 -5.18 -6.58
CA GLU A 253 2.20 -5.78 -7.52
C GLU A 253 1.61 -7.06 -6.89
N ILE A 254 2.02 -8.23 -7.37
CA ILE A 254 1.59 -9.54 -6.88
C ILE A 254 2.83 -10.42 -6.70
N ILE A 255 3.06 -10.91 -5.49
CA ILE A 255 4.21 -11.76 -5.15
C ILE A 255 3.71 -13.04 -4.45
N SER A 256 4.15 -14.20 -4.94
CA SER A 256 3.91 -15.48 -4.26
C SER A 256 4.67 -15.53 -2.93
N ILE A 257 4.01 -15.98 -1.88
CA ILE A 257 4.65 -16.39 -0.62
C ILE A 257 4.83 -17.90 -0.66
N VAL A 258 6.06 -18.34 -0.80
CA VAL A 258 6.40 -19.76 -0.99
C VAL A 258 6.77 -20.46 0.30
N GLU A 259 6.99 -19.68 1.37
CA GLU A 259 7.37 -20.20 2.68
C GLU A 259 6.81 -19.29 3.79
N VAL A 260 6.27 -19.90 4.84
CA VAL A 260 5.80 -19.21 6.06
C VAL A 260 6.41 -19.90 7.28
N ASN A 261 7.09 -19.16 8.16
CA ASN A 261 7.74 -19.71 9.37
C ASN A 261 8.67 -20.91 9.05
N ASP A 262 9.55 -20.77 8.06
CA ASP A 262 10.46 -21.81 7.59
C ASP A 262 9.79 -23.12 7.10
N ARG A 263 8.50 -23.05 6.76
CA ARG A 263 7.74 -24.17 6.18
C ARG A 263 7.22 -23.81 4.81
N ALA A 264 7.48 -24.67 3.84
CA ALA A 264 7.03 -24.50 2.46
C ALA A 264 5.48 -24.45 2.37
N ILE A 265 4.99 -23.59 1.49
CA ILE A 265 3.58 -23.52 1.08
C ILE A 265 3.46 -24.22 -0.28
N GLY A 266 2.52 -25.14 -0.39
CA GLY A 266 2.35 -25.95 -1.60
C GLY A 266 3.65 -26.69 -1.96
N THR A 267 4.23 -26.40 -3.13
CA THR A 267 5.50 -26.99 -3.59
C THR A 267 6.73 -26.24 -3.13
N GLY A 268 6.61 -25.12 -2.43
CA GLY A 268 7.72 -24.22 -2.10
C GLY A 268 8.19 -23.34 -3.27
N GLU A 269 7.40 -23.27 -4.33
CA GLU A 269 7.64 -22.44 -5.52
C GLU A 269 6.40 -21.62 -5.88
N PRO A 270 6.55 -20.51 -6.63
CA PRO A 270 5.40 -19.75 -7.13
C PRO A 270 4.44 -20.63 -7.91
N GLY A 271 3.19 -20.69 -7.45
CA GLY A 271 2.19 -21.58 -8.01
C GLY A 271 1.58 -21.07 -9.34
N PRO A 272 0.88 -21.93 -10.06
CA PRO A 272 0.36 -21.61 -11.39
C PRO A 272 -0.76 -20.57 -11.36
N LEU A 273 -1.57 -20.53 -10.30
CA LEU A 273 -2.70 -19.60 -10.24
C LEU A 273 -2.23 -18.18 -9.93
N VAL A 274 -1.26 -18.02 -9.02
CA VAL A 274 -0.64 -16.70 -8.76
C VAL A 274 0.07 -16.19 -10.01
N LYS A 275 0.81 -17.04 -10.73
CA LYS A 275 1.44 -16.67 -12.01
C LYS A 275 0.40 -16.20 -13.03
N ARG A 276 -0.74 -16.89 -13.13
CA ARG A 276 -1.85 -16.49 -14.01
C ARG A 276 -2.42 -15.12 -13.63
N ILE A 277 -2.69 -14.88 -12.35
CA ILE A 277 -3.22 -13.62 -11.84
C ILE A 277 -2.22 -12.48 -12.12
N HIS A 278 -0.93 -12.70 -11.85
CA HIS A 278 0.11 -11.70 -12.13
C HIS A 278 0.24 -11.39 -13.64
N ASN A 279 0.15 -12.40 -14.50
CA ASN A 279 0.17 -12.19 -15.94
C ASN A 279 -1.02 -11.34 -16.42
N GLU A 280 -2.22 -11.58 -15.89
CA GLU A 280 -3.39 -10.75 -16.20
C GLU A 280 -3.21 -9.30 -15.67
N PHE A 281 -2.64 -9.15 -14.47
CA PHE A 281 -2.30 -7.84 -13.94
C PHE A 281 -1.33 -7.09 -14.86
N ARG A 282 -0.26 -7.74 -15.34
CA ARG A 282 0.71 -7.15 -16.28
C ARG A 282 0.09 -6.76 -17.63
N LYS A 283 -0.87 -7.53 -18.14
CA LYS A 283 -1.63 -7.15 -19.36
C LYS A 283 -2.41 -5.85 -19.14
N ILE A 284 -3.02 -5.67 -17.98
CA ILE A 284 -3.74 -4.44 -17.63
C ILE A 284 -2.76 -3.26 -17.59
N LEU A 285 -1.60 -3.42 -16.96
CA LEU A 285 -0.57 -2.36 -16.92
C LEU A 285 -0.09 -1.97 -18.32
N ALA A 286 0.14 -2.93 -19.20
CA ALA A 286 0.53 -2.63 -20.59
C ALA A 286 -0.50 -1.77 -21.33
N THR A 287 -1.80 -1.86 -20.98
CA THR A 287 -2.82 -0.97 -21.56
C THR A 287 -2.79 0.45 -21.00
N VAL A 288 -2.23 0.64 -19.81
CA VAL A 288 -2.03 1.96 -19.19
C VAL A 288 -0.84 2.67 -19.84
N GLU A 289 0.27 1.95 -20.01
CA GLU A 289 1.50 2.49 -20.63
C GLU A 289 1.32 2.93 -22.09
N ILE A 290 0.43 2.28 -22.86
CA ILE A 290 0.16 2.63 -24.28
C ILE A 290 -0.69 3.91 -24.41
N LYS A 291 -1.42 4.33 -23.37
CA LYS A 291 -2.32 5.49 -23.41
C LYS A 291 -1.63 6.82 -23.04
N SER A 292 -0.39 6.76 -22.61
CA SER A 292 0.48 7.90 -22.31
C SER A 292 1.33 8.29 -23.52
#